data_f6c8522ea9771c545c404e80e1719986
#
_entry.id   f6c8522ea9771c545c404e80e1719986
#
_cell.length_a   1.000
_cell.length_b   1.000
_cell.length_c   1.000
_cell.angle_alpha   90.00
_cell.angle_beta   90.00
_cell.angle_gamma   90.00
#
_symmetry.space_group_name_H-M   'P 1'
#
loop_
_entity.id
_entity.type
_entity.pdbx_description
1 polymer ?
#
loop_
_entity_poly.entity_id
_entity_poly.type
_entity_poly.pdbx_seq_one_letter_code
_entity_poly.pdbx_strand_id
1 'polypeptide(L)'
;MTIEERAETASYYCQECGAAVTQAFADQIPVEAETLKKLGAGYAAGMGCMEATCGALIGAVMTAGILTDGKGTPAVSRQLVAGFQEKCGATICKDLKGIETGRVLCSCPECVRNAVLTLGEV
;
A
#
# COMPACT_ATOMS: atom_id res chain seq x y z
N MET A 1 -18.19 -2.59 -3.97
CA MET A 1 -17.35 -1.43 -3.64
C MET A 1 -16.54 -1.02 -4.85
N THR A 2 -16.55 0.24 -5.22
CA THR A 2 -15.74 0.74 -6.32
C THR A 2 -14.28 0.87 -5.87
N ILE A 3 -13.37 1.02 -6.83
CA ILE A 3 -11.95 1.21 -6.49
C ILE A 3 -11.75 2.54 -5.76
N GLU A 4 -12.52 3.56 -6.11
CA GLU A 4 -12.48 4.86 -5.45
C GLU A 4 -12.96 4.77 -4.00
N GLU A 5 -13.99 3.99 -3.74
CA GLU A 5 -14.47 3.74 -2.38
C GLU A 5 -13.44 2.98 -1.55
N ARG A 6 -12.75 2.01 -2.16
CA ARG A 6 -11.66 1.29 -1.50
C ARG A 6 -10.48 2.22 -1.20
N ALA A 7 -10.18 3.15 -2.11
CA ALA A 7 -9.12 4.13 -1.89
C ALA A 7 -9.44 5.02 -0.68
N GLU A 8 -10.68 5.45 -0.53
CA GLU A 8 -11.10 6.25 0.62
C GLU A 8 -11.05 5.43 1.92
N THR A 9 -11.44 4.16 1.87
CA THR A 9 -11.33 3.26 3.02
C THR A 9 -9.88 3.11 3.45
N ALA A 10 -8.97 2.90 2.49
CA ALA A 10 -7.54 2.80 2.79
C ALA A 10 -7.01 4.09 3.42
N SER A 11 -7.44 5.24 2.90
CA SER A 11 -7.06 6.54 3.43
C SER A 11 -7.44 6.70 4.90
N TYR A 12 -8.60 6.18 5.29
CA TYR A 12 -9.06 6.21 6.68
C TYR A 12 -8.08 5.47 7.62
N TYR A 13 -7.45 4.40 7.13
CA TYR A 13 -6.52 3.58 7.92
C TYR A 13 -5.05 3.93 7.64
N CYS A 14 -4.76 5.12 7.13
CA CYS A 14 -3.42 5.47 6.64
C CYS A 14 -2.30 5.36 7.68
N GLN A 15 -2.61 5.48 8.98
CA GLN A 15 -1.61 5.32 10.04
C GLN A 15 -1.16 3.87 10.19
N GLU A 16 -1.95 2.95 9.71
CA GLU A 16 -1.63 1.51 9.69
C GLU A 16 -1.22 1.14 8.27
N CYS A 17 -0.28 1.87 7.68
CA CYS A 17 0.00 1.80 6.24
C CYS A 17 0.26 0.39 5.72
N GLY A 18 0.88 -0.47 6.52
CA GLY A 18 1.09 -1.87 6.14
C GLY A 18 -0.19 -2.70 6.06
N ALA A 19 -1.27 -2.26 6.66
CA ALA A 19 -2.56 -2.96 6.66
C ALA A 19 -3.67 -2.14 6.00
N ALA A 20 -3.43 -0.88 5.67
CA ALA A 20 -4.47 0.02 5.15
C ALA A 20 -5.08 -0.51 3.84
N VAL A 21 -4.25 -0.93 2.91
CA VAL A 21 -4.70 -1.44 1.61
C VAL A 21 -5.40 -2.79 1.77
N THR A 22 -4.83 -3.70 2.57
CA THR A 22 -5.46 -5.01 2.79
C THR A 22 -6.82 -4.85 3.46
N GLN A 23 -6.98 -3.93 4.38
CA GLN A 23 -8.27 -3.66 5.02
C GLN A 23 -9.28 -3.12 4.01
N ALA A 24 -8.84 -2.33 3.04
CA ALA A 24 -9.72 -1.82 2.00
C ALA A 24 -10.24 -2.94 1.07
N PHE A 25 -9.58 -4.08 1.06
CA PHE A 25 -9.99 -5.26 0.27
C PHE A 25 -10.40 -6.43 1.17
N ALA A 26 -10.75 -6.15 2.43
CA ALA A 26 -11.08 -7.20 3.41
C ALA A 26 -12.18 -8.15 2.93
N ASP A 27 -13.13 -7.67 2.15
CA ASP A 27 -14.22 -8.47 1.60
C ASP A 27 -13.73 -9.50 0.58
N GLN A 28 -12.54 -9.33 0.02
CA GLN A 28 -11.95 -10.23 -0.98
C GLN A 28 -10.80 -11.06 -0.43
N ILE A 29 -10.40 -10.83 0.80
CA ILE A 29 -9.28 -11.52 1.42
C ILE A 29 -9.84 -12.47 2.50
N PRO A 30 -9.63 -13.79 2.37
CA PRO A 30 -10.21 -14.78 3.30
C PRO A 30 -9.42 -14.87 4.62
N VAL A 31 -9.14 -13.73 5.24
CA VAL A 31 -8.40 -13.62 6.50
C VAL A 31 -9.11 -12.54 7.32
N GLU A 32 -9.24 -12.77 8.62
CA GLU A 32 -9.89 -11.82 9.52
C GLU A 32 -9.17 -10.47 9.57
N ALA A 33 -9.93 -9.39 9.70
CA ALA A 33 -9.40 -8.03 9.73
C ALA A 33 -8.34 -7.85 10.84
N GLU A 34 -8.57 -8.42 12.01
CA GLU A 34 -7.59 -8.34 13.10
C GLU A 34 -6.27 -9.01 12.74
N THR A 35 -6.34 -10.14 12.04
CA THR A 35 -5.14 -10.84 11.57
C THR A 35 -4.42 -10.01 10.52
N LEU A 36 -5.15 -9.38 9.61
CA LEU A 36 -4.57 -8.50 8.60
C LEU A 36 -3.82 -7.33 9.23
N LYS A 37 -4.40 -6.73 10.27
CA LYS A 37 -3.75 -5.64 11.01
C LYS A 37 -2.42 -6.10 11.62
N LYS A 38 -2.41 -7.28 12.23
CA LYS A 38 -1.20 -7.83 12.86
C LYS A 38 -0.13 -8.15 11.81
N LEU A 39 -0.52 -8.74 10.69
CA LEU A 39 0.41 -9.06 9.62
C LEU A 39 1.06 -7.81 9.02
N GLY A 40 0.30 -6.73 8.92
CA GLY A 40 0.78 -5.48 8.35
C GLY A 40 1.47 -4.54 9.32
N ALA A 41 1.33 -4.78 10.63
CA ALA A 41 1.76 -3.83 11.64
C ALA A 41 3.26 -3.47 11.59
N GLY A 42 4.11 -4.46 11.32
CA GLY A 42 5.55 -4.24 11.28
C GLY A 42 6.04 -3.45 10.07
N TYR A 43 5.20 -3.29 9.06
CA TYR A 43 5.57 -2.53 7.86
C TYR A 43 5.29 -1.04 7.97
N ALA A 44 4.62 -0.60 9.04
CA ALA A 44 4.32 0.81 9.22
C ALA A 44 5.60 1.63 9.36
N ALA A 45 5.58 2.86 8.88
CA ALA A 45 6.71 3.79 8.93
C ALA A 45 7.98 3.20 8.30
N GLY A 46 7.86 2.57 7.12
CA GLY A 46 9.00 2.00 6.43
C GLY A 46 9.72 0.94 7.25
N MET A 47 8.96 -0.01 7.79
CA MET A 47 9.43 -1.08 8.68
C MET A 47 10.04 -0.54 9.97
N GLY A 48 9.44 0.54 10.48
CA GLY A 48 9.82 1.16 11.74
C GLY A 48 11.07 2.05 11.67
N CYS A 49 11.80 2.01 10.57
CA CYS A 49 13.07 2.75 10.44
C CYS A 49 13.07 3.75 9.29
N MET A 50 11.98 3.90 8.56
CA MET A 50 11.82 4.80 7.40
C MET A 50 12.69 4.42 6.19
N GLU A 51 13.52 3.40 6.30
CA GLU A 51 14.46 2.99 5.26
C GLU A 51 13.86 2.04 4.23
N ALA A 52 12.76 1.38 4.57
CA ALA A 52 12.17 0.36 3.72
C ALA A 52 11.08 0.94 2.79
N THR A 53 10.61 0.09 1.89
CA THR A 53 9.49 0.40 0.98
C THR A 53 8.26 0.84 1.77
N CYS A 54 7.51 1.78 1.21
CA CYS A 54 6.27 2.26 1.79
C CYS A 54 5.30 1.10 2.06
N GLY A 55 4.74 1.05 3.27
CA GLY A 55 3.81 -0.01 3.67
C GLY A 55 2.56 -0.07 2.80
N ALA A 56 2.13 1.05 2.23
CA ALA A 56 0.99 1.08 1.32
C ALA A 56 1.26 0.23 0.07
N LEU A 57 2.45 0.36 -0.50
CA LEU A 57 2.85 -0.44 -1.66
C LEU A 57 2.97 -1.92 -1.29
N ILE A 58 3.54 -2.21 -0.13
CA ILE A 58 3.64 -3.59 0.37
C ILE A 58 2.24 -4.20 0.52
N GLY A 59 1.30 -3.44 1.09
CA GLY A 59 -0.09 -3.89 1.25
C GLY A 59 -0.76 -4.17 -0.10
N ALA A 60 -0.49 -3.33 -1.11
CA ALA A 60 -1.01 -3.56 -2.45
C ALA A 60 -0.45 -4.85 -3.06
N VAL A 61 0.85 -5.10 -2.86
CA VAL A 61 1.49 -6.33 -3.36
C VAL A 61 0.90 -7.56 -2.67
N MET A 62 0.68 -7.51 -1.36
CA MET A 62 0.05 -8.61 -0.63
C MET A 62 -1.37 -8.87 -1.15
N THR A 63 -2.14 -7.81 -1.37
CA THR A 63 -3.50 -7.91 -1.91
C THR A 63 -3.48 -8.53 -3.31
N ALA A 64 -2.53 -8.12 -4.15
CA ALA A 64 -2.37 -8.69 -5.49
C ALA A 64 -2.12 -10.20 -5.43
N GLY A 65 -1.37 -10.67 -4.43
CA GLY A 65 -1.13 -12.09 -4.24
C GLY A 65 -2.41 -12.88 -4.04
N ILE A 66 -3.34 -12.33 -3.27
CA ILE A 66 -4.66 -12.93 -3.06
C ILE A 66 -5.51 -12.87 -4.35
N LEU A 67 -5.57 -11.70 -4.98
CA LEU A 67 -6.40 -11.50 -6.16
C LEU A 67 -5.95 -12.32 -7.37
N THR A 68 -4.66 -12.62 -7.47
CA THR A 68 -4.11 -13.46 -8.54
C THR A 68 -4.04 -14.93 -8.17
N ASP A 69 -4.41 -15.27 -6.94
CA ASP A 69 -4.28 -16.63 -6.40
C ASP A 69 -2.82 -17.11 -6.47
N GLY A 70 -1.88 -16.21 -6.28
CA GLY A 70 -0.45 -16.49 -6.31
C GLY A 70 0.12 -16.79 -7.68
N LYS A 71 -0.65 -16.58 -8.76
CA LYS A 71 -0.24 -16.94 -10.11
C LYS A 71 0.12 -15.72 -10.93
N GLY A 72 1.39 -15.63 -11.38
CA GLY A 72 1.86 -14.49 -12.17
C GLY A 72 1.99 -13.22 -11.36
N THR A 73 1.96 -13.31 -10.05
CA THR A 73 1.97 -12.15 -9.16
C THR A 73 3.19 -11.25 -9.34
N PRO A 74 4.42 -11.76 -9.55
CA PRO A 74 5.56 -10.86 -9.75
C PRO A 74 5.41 -9.88 -10.92
N ALA A 75 4.72 -10.28 -11.98
CA ALA A 75 4.45 -9.38 -13.10
C ALA A 75 3.51 -8.25 -12.69
N VAL A 76 2.50 -8.57 -11.87
CA VAL A 76 1.57 -7.58 -11.30
C VAL A 76 2.32 -6.66 -10.34
N SER A 77 3.19 -7.22 -9.49
CA SER A 77 3.99 -6.43 -8.54
C SER A 77 4.86 -5.41 -9.27
N ARG A 78 5.46 -5.79 -10.40
CA ARG A 78 6.26 -4.87 -11.21
C ARG A 78 5.43 -3.67 -11.67
N GLN A 79 4.22 -3.93 -12.12
CA GLN A 79 3.30 -2.87 -12.54
C GLN A 79 2.87 -1.99 -11.38
N LEU A 80 2.65 -2.58 -10.21
CA LEU A 80 2.30 -1.84 -9.00
C LEU A 80 3.44 -0.91 -8.58
N VAL A 81 4.67 -1.40 -8.57
CA VAL A 81 5.84 -0.59 -8.21
C VAL A 81 5.98 0.58 -9.19
N ALA A 82 5.90 0.32 -10.49
CA ALA A 82 6.03 1.35 -11.51
C ALA A 82 4.91 2.40 -11.40
N GLY A 83 3.67 1.97 -11.24
CA GLY A 83 2.53 2.88 -11.11
C GLY A 83 2.56 3.70 -9.83
N PHE A 84 2.96 3.09 -8.73
CA PHE A 84 3.11 3.79 -7.46
C PHE A 84 4.22 4.85 -7.54
N GLN A 85 5.36 4.49 -8.13
CA GLN A 85 6.48 5.42 -8.36
C GLN A 85 6.03 6.61 -9.18
N GLU A 86 5.25 6.37 -10.23
CA GLU A 86 4.74 7.44 -11.09
C GLU A 86 3.80 8.38 -10.34
N LYS A 87 2.88 7.84 -9.52
CA LYS A 87 1.90 8.64 -8.78
C LYS A 87 2.48 9.35 -7.58
N CYS A 88 3.40 8.70 -6.88
CA CYS A 88 3.90 9.20 -5.59
C CYS A 88 5.29 9.82 -5.66
N GLY A 89 6.07 9.52 -6.70
CA GLY A 89 7.41 10.08 -6.90
C GLY A 89 8.54 9.25 -6.31
N ALA A 90 8.23 8.28 -5.45
CA ALA A 90 9.22 7.40 -4.82
C ALA A 90 8.52 6.16 -4.26
N THR A 91 9.29 5.18 -3.80
CA THR A 91 8.75 3.96 -3.18
C THR A 91 9.26 3.76 -1.75
N ILE A 92 10.33 4.43 -1.38
CA ILE A 92 10.95 4.29 -0.05
C ILE A 92 10.32 5.31 0.90
N CYS A 93 9.97 4.85 2.10
CA CYS A 93 9.24 5.67 3.07
C CYS A 93 9.90 7.01 3.35
N LYS A 94 11.21 7.03 3.62
CA LYS A 94 11.91 8.28 3.95
C LYS A 94 11.89 9.30 2.81
N ASP A 95 11.93 8.82 1.57
CA ASP A 95 11.90 9.69 0.40
C ASP A 95 10.51 10.30 0.23
N LEU A 96 9.47 9.50 0.41
CA LEU A 96 8.08 9.96 0.33
C LEU A 96 7.77 11.00 1.41
N LYS A 97 8.30 10.82 2.61
CA LYS A 97 8.04 11.70 3.75
C LYS A 97 9.02 12.88 3.83
N GLY A 98 10.04 12.90 2.98
CA GLY A 98 10.98 14.01 2.93
C GLY A 98 11.87 14.12 4.15
N ILE A 99 12.27 13.00 4.75
CA ILE A 99 13.06 12.99 5.97
C ILE A 99 14.42 13.65 5.75
N GLU A 100 15.09 13.36 4.64
CA GLU A 100 16.40 13.93 4.32
C GLU A 100 16.31 15.22 3.50
N THR A 101 15.29 15.33 2.65
CA THR A 101 15.15 16.45 1.73
C THR A 101 14.37 17.62 2.31
N GLY A 102 13.58 17.38 3.37
CA GLY A 102 12.66 18.37 3.92
C GLY A 102 11.42 18.60 3.08
N ARG A 103 11.21 17.79 2.04
CA ARG A 103 10.10 17.97 1.11
C ARG A 103 9.28 16.69 1.01
N VAL A 104 8.03 16.72 1.48
CA VAL A 104 7.10 15.60 1.37
C VAL A 104 6.68 15.44 -0.09
N LEU A 105 6.97 14.28 -0.69
CA LEU A 105 6.55 13.97 -2.04
C LEU A 105 5.11 13.46 -2.07
N CYS A 106 4.74 12.65 -1.07
CA CYS A 106 3.42 12.05 -1.00
C CYS A 106 3.08 11.78 0.46
N SER A 107 1.95 12.32 0.92
CA SER A 107 1.50 12.11 2.30
C SER A 107 1.00 10.69 2.52
N CYS A 108 0.94 10.22 3.77
CA CYS A 108 0.44 8.88 4.08
C CYS A 108 -0.96 8.60 3.49
N PRO A 109 -1.95 9.49 3.67
CA PRO A 109 -3.26 9.25 3.04
C PRO A 109 -3.19 9.13 1.52
N GLU A 110 -2.37 9.94 0.87
CA GLU A 110 -2.20 9.88 -0.58
C GLU A 110 -1.46 8.62 -1.02
N CYS A 111 -0.47 8.17 -0.25
CA CYS A 111 0.25 6.93 -0.56
C CYS A 111 -0.70 5.73 -0.58
N VAL A 112 -1.53 5.57 0.45
CA VAL A 112 -2.47 4.43 0.50
C VAL A 112 -3.54 4.56 -0.57
N ARG A 113 -4.03 5.76 -0.83
CA ARG A 113 -5.02 6.01 -1.87
C ARG A 113 -4.45 5.64 -3.25
N ASN A 114 -3.24 6.10 -3.54
CA ASN A 114 -2.57 5.81 -4.81
C ASN A 114 -2.24 4.33 -4.97
N ALA A 115 -1.89 3.64 -3.89
CA ALA A 115 -1.67 2.20 -3.93
C ALA A 115 -2.93 1.45 -4.36
N VAL A 116 -4.08 1.81 -3.81
CA VAL A 116 -5.36 1.20 -4.18
C VAL A 116 -5.71 1.52 -5.63
N LEU A 117 -5.56 2.78 -6.05
CA LEU A 117 -5.87 3.18 -7.42
C LEU A 117 -4.98 2.45 -8.42
N THR A 118 -3.69 2.29 -8.11
CA THR A 118 -2.77 1.55 -8.98
C THR A 118 -3.17 0.07 -9.07
N LEU A 119 -3.57 -0.52 -7.95
CA LEU A 119 -4.04 -1.89 -7.92
C LEU A 119 -5.28 -2.07 -8.83
N GLY A 120 -6.13 -1.08 -8.89
CA GLY A 120 -7.30 -1.09 -9.77
C GLY A 120 -6.97 -0.98 -11.26
N GLU A 121 -5.77 -0.52 -11.59
CA GLU A 121 -5.32 -0.33 -12.97
C GLU A 121 -4.61 -1.54 -13.57
N VAL A 122 -4.26 -2.51 -12.75
CA VAL A 122 -3.48 -3.69 -13.18
C VAL A 122 -4.27 -5.00 -13.17
#